data_fccd13e970025a03543e19d6eede94d9
#
_entry.id   fccd13e970025a03543e19d6eede94d9
#
_cell.length_a   1.000
_cell.length_b   1.000
_cell.length_c   1.000
_cell.angle_alpha   90.00
_cell.angle_beta   90.00
_cell.angle_gamma   90.00
#
_symmetry.space_group_name_H-M   'P 1'
#
loop_
_entity.id
_entity.type
_entity.pdbx_description
1 polymer ?
#
loop_
_entity_poly.entity_id
_entity_poly.type
_entity_poly.pdbx_seq_one_letter_code
_entity_poly.pdbx_strand_id
1 'polypeptide(L)' 'MYFIFETIYNGKKSGGVCVSKTLAGARIKAMMVHKDNFGTFPCPVDVFVAKITKKEYMDITNKE' A
#
# COMPACT_ATOMS: atom_id res chain seq x y z
N MET A 1 -2.51 -7.40 -11.15
CA MET A 1 -1.18 -7.52 -10.53
C MET A 1 -1.31 -7.28 -9.03
N TYR A 2 -0.42 -7.86 -8.29
CA TYR A 2 -0.43 -7.78 -6.82
C TYR A 2 0.72 -6.90 -6.34
N PHE A 3 0.44 -6.08 -5.34
CA PHE A 3 1.44 -5.13 -4.80
C PHE A 3 1.41 -5.12 -3.28
N ILE A 4 2.58 -4.89 -2.70
CA ILE A 4 2.74 -4.55 -1.29
C ILE A 4 3.09 -3.07 -1.22
N PHE A 5 2.57 -2.36 -0.21
CA PHE A 5 2.85 -0.94 -0.06
C PHE A 5 3.11 -0.56 1.39
N GLU A 6 3.79 0.56 1.56
CA GLU A 6 4.05 1.17 2.85
C GLU A 6 4.07 2.69 2.68
N THR A 7 3.48 3.39 3.64
CA THR A 7 3.50 4.85 3.67
C THR A 7 3.98 5.31 5.04
N ILE A 8 4.81 6.35 5.05
CA ILE A 8 5.33 6.96 6.29
C ILE A 8 5.20 8.47 6.14
N TYR A 9 4.50 9.12 7.06
CA TYR A 9 4.31 10.57 7.01
C TYR A 9 4.04 11.11 8.41
N ASN A 10 4.83 12.11 8.83
CA ASN A 10 4.70 12.73 10.15
C ASN A 10 4.74 11.70 11.30
N GLY A 11 5.59 10.69 11.18
CA GLY A 11 5.71 9.64 12.19
C GLY A 11 4.60 8.61 12.16
N LYS A 12 3.65 8.73 11.22
CA LYS A 12 2.53 7.78 11.06
C LYS A 12 2.84 6.83 9.92
N LYS A 13 2.69 5.54 10.17
CA LYS A 13 3.02 4.49 9.23
C LYS A 13 1.79 3.65 8.91
N SER A 14 1.60 3.36 7.64
CA SER A 14 0.54 2.48 7.16
C SER A 14 1.14 1.51 6.16
N GLY A 15 0.51 0.36 5.99
CA GLY A 15 0.98 -0.64 5.03
C GLY A 15 -0.07 -1.69 4.74
N GLY A 16 0.18 -2.48 3.71
CA GLY A 16 -0.71 -3.55 3.32
C GLY A 16 -0.41 -4.07 1.94
N VAL A 17 -1.36 -4.81 1.39
CA VAL A 17 -1.29 -5.35 0.03
C VAL A 17 -2.53 -4.95 -0.74
N CYS A 18 -2.40 -4.85 -2.05
CA CYS A 18 -3.53 -4.50 -2.91
C CYS A 18 -3.41 -5.15 -4.29
N VAL A 19 -4.52 -5.11 -5.02
CA VAL A 19 -4.58 -5.55 -6.41
C VAL A 19 -4.80 -4.31 -7.27
N SER A 20 -4.01 -4.18 -8.32
CA SER A 20 -4.13 -3.08 -9.26
C SER A 20 -3.63 -3.51 -10.63
N LYS A 21 -4.10 -2.83 -11.67
CA LYS A 21 -3.61 -3.08 -13.04
C LYS A 21 -2.27 -2.42 -13.30
N THR A 22 -1.95 -1.36 -12.55
CA THR A 22 -0.73 -0.58 -12.76
C THR A 22 -0.09 -0.20 -11.43
N LEU A 23 1.20 0.12 -11.49
CA LEU A 23 1.92 0.62 -10.32
C LEU A 23 1.32 1.96 -9.83
N ALA A 24 0.97 2.85 -10.77
CA ALA A 24 0.34 4.13 -10.41
C ALA A 24 -0.97 3.92 -9.63
N GLY A 25 -1.81 2.98 -10.07
CA GLY A 25 -3.05 2.64 -9.36
C GLY A 25 -2.78 2.11 -7.96
N ALA A 26 -1.74 1.29 -7.80
CA ALA A 26 -1.35 0.78 -6.49
C ALA A 26 -0.90 1.91 -5.55
N ARG A 27 -0.15 2.88 -6.07
CA ARG A 27 0.27 4.06 -5.29
C ARG A 27 -0.93 4.87 -4.80
N ILE A 28 -1.92 5.07 -5.65
CA ILE A 28 -3.15 5.78 -5.27
C ILE A 28 -3.87 5.03 -4.15
N LYS A 29 -3.99 3.72 -4.25
CA LYS A 29 -4.61 2.90 -3.21
C LYS A 29 -3.85 3.01 -1.88
N ALA A 30 -2.52 3.00 -1.91
CA ALA A 30 -1.70 3.16 -0.73
C ALA A 30 -1.96 4.53 -0.06
N MET A 31 -2.03 5.59 -0.83
CA MET A 31 -2.31 6.93 -0.32
C MET A 31 -3.70 7.01 0.30
N MET A 32 -4.69 6.37 -0.29
CA MET A 32 -6.05 6.34 0.25
C MET A 32 -6.14 5.58 1.57
N VAL A 33 -5.42 4.46 1.69
CA VAL A 33 -5.35 3.72 2.95
C VAL A 33 -4.76 4.58 4.05
N HIS A 34 -3.70 5.32 3.75
CA HIS A 34 -3.10 6.24 4.72
C HIS A 34 -4.09 7.32 5.16
N LYS A 35 -4.81 7.90 4.20
CA LYS A 35 -5.84 8.90 4.52
C LYS A 35 -6.95 8.31 5.39
N ASP A 36 -7.41 7.09 5.08
CA ASP A 36 -8.45 6.43 5.85
C ASP A 36 -8.01 6.16 7.30
N ASN A 37 -6.73 5.83 7.49
CA ASN A 37 -6.19 5.54 8.82
C ASN A 37 -5.89 6.80 9.63
N PHE A 38 -5.45 7.87 8.98
CA PHE A 38 -4.91 9.04 9.67
C PHE A 38 -5.59 10.36 9.31
N GLY A 39 -6.52 10.35 8.37
CA GLY A 39 -7.27 11.54 7.98
C GLY A 39 -6.54 12.48 7.02
N THR A 40 -5.30 12.18 6.66
CA THR A 40 -4.53 13.00 5.71
C THR A 40 -3.79 12.11 4.71
N PHE A 41 -3.55 12.66 3.51
CA PHE A 41 -2.73 11.97 2.52
C PHE A 41 -1.26 12.07 2.89
N PRO A 42 -0.45 11.03 2.61
CA PRO A 42 1.01 11.11 2.77
C PRO A 42 1.60 11.93 1.63
N CYS A 43 2.83 12.41 1.84
CA CYS A 43 3.61 13.00 0.74
C CYS A 43 3.92 11.89 -0.29
N PRO A 44 3.79 12.16 -1.61
CA PRO A 44 4.06 11.12 -2.62
C PRO A 44 5.44 10.47 -2.52
N VAL A 45 6.45 11.20 -2.05
CA VAL A 45 7.80 10.65 -1.87
C VAL A 45 7.91 9.65 -0.71
N ASP A 46 6.92 9.64 0.18
CA ASP A 46 6.87 8.75 1.33
C ASP A 46 5.99 7.52 1.09
N VAL A 47 5.60 7.29 -0.16
CA VAL A 47 4.80 6.14 -0.56
C VAL A 47 5.70 5.13 -1.26
N PHE A 48 5.80 3.92 -0.71
CA PHE A 48 6.63 2.85 -1.24
C PHE A 48 5.73 1.71 -1.70
N VAL A 49 5.90 1.30 -2.96
CA VAL A 49 5.09 0.24 -3.56
C VAL A 49 6.01 -0.71 -4.31
N ALA A 50 5.79 -2.01 -4.12
CA ALA A 50 6.54 -3.04 -4.83
C ALA A 50 5.58 -4.12 -5.35
N LYS A 51 5.87 -4.64 -6.54
CA LYS A 51 5.10 -5.74 -7.11
C LYS A 51 5.47 -7.04 -6.41
N ILE A 52 4.46 -7.83 -6.07
CA ILE A 52 4.64 -9.15 -5.48
C ILE A 52 3.91 -10.20 -6.30
N THR A 53 4.17 -11.49 -6.02
CA THR A 53 3.49 -12.59 -6.70
C THR A 53 2.13 -12.84 -6.06
N LYS A 54 1.27 -13.54 -6.80
CA LYS A 54 -0.03 -13.98 -6.26
C LYS A 54 0.16 -14.81 -4.99
N LYS A 55 1.16 -15.68 -4.98
CA LYS A 55 1.44 -16.52 -3.82
C LYS A 55 1.79 -15.67 -2.59
N GLU A 56 2.67 -14.69 -2.76
CA GLU A 56 3.03 -13.77 -1.69
C GLU A 56 1.81 -12.99 -1.17
N TYR A 57 0.99 -12.50 -2.08
CA TYR A 57 -0.24 -11.81 -1.73
C TYR A 57 -1.16 -12.72 -0.90
N MET A 58 -1.38 -13.95 -1.34
CA MET A 58 -2.25 -14.90 -0.64
C MET A 58 -1.67 -15.28 0.72
N ASP A 59 -0.35 -15.46 0.82
CA ASP A 59 0.30 -15.79 2.08
C ASP A 59 0.12 -14.67 3.11
N ILE A 60 0.21 -13.42 2.68
CA ILE A 60 0.04 -12.27 3.57
C ILE A 60 -1.44 -12.14 4.01
N THR A 61 -2.38 -12.27 3.08
CA THR A 61 -3.80 -12.11 3.40
C THR A 61 -4.38 -13.27 4.19
N ASN A 62 -3.78 -14.45 4.09
CA ASN A 62 -4.27 -15.65 4.80
C ASN A 62 -3.66 -15.83 6.19
N LYS A 63 -2.77 -14.95 6.62
CA LYS A 63 -2.15 -15.03 7.95
C LYS A 63 -3.04 -14.54 9.08
N GLU A 64 -4.18 -14.06 8.75
CA GLU A 64 -5.16 -13.66 9.75
C GLU A 64 -6.09 -14.84 10.04
#